data_e9b317f651efc3722e487e80ac98a39b
#
_entry.id   e9b317f651efc3722e487e80ac98a39b
#
_cell.length_a   1.000
_cell.length_b   1.000
_cell.length_c   1.000
_cell.angle_alpha   90.00
_cell.angle_beta   90.00
_cell.angle_gamma   90.00
#
_symmetry.space_group_name_H-M   'P 1'
#
loop_
_entity.id
_entity.type
_entity.pdbx_description
1 polymer ?
#
loop_
_entity_poly.entity_id
_entity_poly.type
_entity_poly.pdbx_seq_one_letter_code
_entity_poly.pdbx_strand_id
1 'polypeptide(L)'
;MKLLVDSGSTKADWIAIDTNGKVLFTTQSLGLNPEVLTKEEILARLDDKFDISHNKDKAAHLFFYGAGCGTDRMKNFLTDVFKDYFKNASVNVYEDTYAAVFATTPKNQEAIVCILGTGSNCSYFDGHVLHQKVQSLGYIAMDDCSGNRFGRHLLRGYYFNKMPANLAVEFEKEFDVEPDAVKENLYKKPNPNAYLATY
;
A
#
# COMPACT_ATOMS: atom_id res chain seq x y z
N MET A 1 16.32 0.00 19.13
CA MET A 1 16.04 0.39 17.72
C MET A 1 14.54 0.49 17.54
N LYS A 2 14.08 1.36 16.63
CA LYS A 2 12.66 1.47 16.21
C LYS A 2 12.54 0.92 14.80
N LEU A 3 11.47 0.18 14.54
CA LEU A 3 11.09 -0.30 13.22
C LEU A 3 9.88 0.49 12.74
N LEU A 4 9.95 1.02 11.52
CA LEU A 4 8.83 1.64 10.81
C LEU A 4 8.56 0.80 9.56
N VAL A 5 7.29 0.49 9.34
CA VAL A 5 6.87 -0.40 8.26
C VAL A 5 5.69 0.21 7.51
N ASP A 6 5.84 0.32 6.20
CA ASP A 6 4.75 0.63 5.27
C ASP A 6 4.46 -0.62 4.44
N SER A 7 3.26 -1.20 4.61
CA SER A 7 2.90 -2.48 4.03
C SER A 7 1.65 -2.41 3.17
N GLY A 8 1.84 -2.48 1.87
CA GLY A 8 0.76 -2.82 0.95
C GLY A 8 0.43 -4.31 0.93
N SER A 9 -0.46 -4.72 0.03
CA SER A 9 -0.80 -6.14 -0.16
C SER A 9 0.32 -6.94 -0.84
N THR A 10 1.17 -6.30 -1.64
CA THR A 10 2.20 -6.97 -2.44
C THR A 10 3.57 -6.94 -1.77
N LYS A 11 3.96 -5.77 -1.22
CA LYS A 11 5.26 -5.55 -0.59
C LYS A 11 5.11 -4.78 0.71
N ALA A 12 6.10 -4.90 1.58
CA ALA A 12 6.28 -4.08 2.77
C ALA A 12 7.70 -3.51 2.79
N ASP A 13 7.79 -2.20 2.96
CA ASP A 13 9.05 -1.46 3.10
C ASP A 13 9.36 -1.26 4.59
N TRP A 14 10.57 -1.61 5.01
CA TRP A 14 11.02 -1.58 6.39
C TRP A 14 12.17 -0.61 6.57
N ILE A 15 12.09 0.22 7.58
CA ILE A 15 13.16 1.13 7.99
C ILE A 15 13.43 0.91 9.46
N ALA A 16 14.68 0.60 9.80
CA ALA A 16 15.16 0.55 11.16
C ALA A 16 15.95 1.81 11.51
N ILE A 17 15.61 2.45 12.62
CA ILE A 17 16.32 3.65 13.11
C ILE A 17 16.79 3.46 14.55
N ASP A 18 17.88 4.13 14.90
CA ASP A 18 18.34 4.22 16.28
C ASP A 18 17.56 5.27 17.10
N THR A 19 17.98 5.51 18.34
CA THR A 19 17.37 6.52 19.23
C THR A 19 17.56 7.95 18.77
N ASN A 20 18.55 8.20 17.92
CA ASN A 20 18.88 9.53 17.38
C ASN A 20 18.24 9.77 16.00
N GLY A 21 17.49 8.79 15.46
CA GLY A 21 16.86 8.87 14.14
C GLY A 21 17.78 8.47 12.98
N LYS A 22 19.00 7.97 13.26
CA LYS A 22 19.89 7.47 12.20
C LYS A 22 19.37 6.14 11.67
N VAL A 23 19.29 6.02 10.35
CA VAL A 23 18.92 4.77 9.68
C VAL A 23 20.01 3.73 9.91
N LEU A 24 19.61 2.58 10.44
CA LEU A 24 20.47 1.42 10.68
C LEU A 24 20.47 0.48 9.48
N PHE A 25 19.30 0.20 8.94
CA PHE A 25 19.09 -0.55 7.70
C PHE A 25 17.71 -0.24 7.09
N THR A 26 17.57 -0.56 5.82
CA THR A 26 16.30 -0.65 5.10
C THR A 26 16.22 -2.01 4.42
N THR A 27 15.03 -2.60 4.40
CA THR A 27 14.80 -3.88 3.73
C THR A 27 13.37 -3.96 3.22
N GLN A 28 13.09 -4.93 2.36
CA GLN A 28 11.76 -5.19 1.84
C GLN A 28 11.35 -6.64 2.10
N SER A 29 10.09 -6.84 2.46
CA SER A 29 9.45 -8.15 2.49
C SER A 29 8.25 -8.20 1.55
N LEU A 30 7.65 -9.38 1.41
CA LEU A 30 6.30 -9.49 0.85
C LEU A 30 5.31 -8.74 1.77
N GLY A 31 4.22 -8.24 1.20
CA GLY A 31 3.19 -7.51 1.92
C GLY A 31 2.58 -8.33 3.07
N LEU A 32 2.12 -7.64 4.10
CA LEU A 32 1.63 -8.26 5.35
C LEU A 32 0.16 -7.90 5.61
N ASN A 33 -0.68 -8.04 4.57
CA ASN A 33 -2.11 -7.73 4.67
C ASN A 33 -2.87 -8.82 5.44
N PRO A 34 -3.42 -8.52 6.62
CA PRO A 34 -4.08 -9.50 7.49
C PRO A 34 -5.44 -10.00 6.98
N GLU A 35 -6.05 -9.33 5.99
CA GLU A 35 -7.31 -9.78 5.39
C GLU A 35 -7.11 -11.01 4.47
N VAL A 36 -5.88 -11.27 4.03
CA VAL A 36 -5.58 -12.32 3.06
C VAL A 36 -4.50 -13.29 3.52
N LEU A 37 -3.89 -13.07 4.68
CA LEU A 37 -2.79 -13.90 5.22
C LEU A 37 -3.14 -14.49 6.56
N THR A 38 -2.73 -15.74 6.76
CA THR A 38 -2.72 -16.40 8.07
C THR A 38 -1.54 -15.93 8.93
N LYS A 39 -1.60 -16.23 10.24
CA LYS A 39 -0.48 -15.98 11.16
C LYS A 39 0.80 -16.66 10.70
N GLU A 40 0.71 -17.90 10.27
CA GLU A 40 1.83 -18.72 9.82
C GLU A 40 2.51 -18.13 8.57
N GLU A 41 1.70 -17.64 7.62
CA GLU A 41 2.21 -16.96 6.42
C GLU A 41 2.91 -15.64 6.75
N ILE A 42 2.35 -14.86 7.68
CA ILE A 42 2.99 -13.62 8.14
C ILE A 42 4.34 -13.93 8.79
N LEU A 43 4.39 -14.89 9.71
CA LEU A 43 5.63 -15.29 10.37
C LEU A 43 6.68 -15.80 9.37
N ALA A 44 6.26 -16.60 8.38
CA ALA A 44 7.16 -17.09 7.32
C ALA A 44 7.76 -15.92 6.50
N ARG A 45 6.96 -14.90 6.16
CA ARG A 45 7.43 -13.71 5.44
C ARG A 45 8.42 -12.86 6.26
N LEU A 46 8.26 -12.82 7.59
CA LEU A 46 9.20 -12.15 8.49
C LEU A 46 10.51 -12.93 8.62
N ASP A 47 10.44 -14.25 8.77
CA ASP A 47 11.61 -15.11 8.91
C ASP A 47 12.44 -15.22 7.62
N ASP A 48 11.81 -15.08 6.44
CA ASP A 48 12.48 -15.05 5.14
C ASP A 48 13.46 -13.86 5.00
N LYS A 49 13.31 -12.82 5.82
CA LYS A 49 14.16 -11.63 5.75
C LYS A 49 15.17 -11.59 6.89
N PHE A 50 16.43 -11.84 6.54
CA PHE A 50 17.54 -11.85 7.50
C PHE A 50 17.60 -10.59 8.36
N ASP A 51 17.48 -9.42 7.77
CA ASP A 51 17.54 -8.15 8.51
C ASP A 51 16.44 -8.04 9.57
N ILE A 52 15.27 -8.60 9.32
CA ILE A 52 14.14 -8.60 10.25
C ILE A 52 14.36 -9.67 11.31
N SER A 53 14.57 -10.92 10.92
CA SER A 53 14.68 -12.08 11.81
C SER A 53 15.89 -11.97 12.75
N HIS A 54 17.04 -11.54 12.24
CA HIS A 54 18.27 -11.36 13.02
C HIS A 54 18.19 -10.21 14.04
N ASN A 55 17.36 -9.21 13.78
CA ASN A 55 17.25 -8.03 14.63
C ASN A 55 15.96 -7.96 15.46
N LYS A 56 15.11 -9.01 15.41
CA LYS A 56 13.80 -8.99 16.10
C LYS A 56 13.89 -8.71 17.60
N ASP A 57 14.90 -9.24 18.28
CA ASP A 57 15.08 -9.04 19.73
C ASP A 57 15.67 -7.67 20.09
N LYS A 58 16.23 -6.95 19.12
CA LYS A 58 16.77 -5.58 19.29
C LYS A 58 15.71 -4.50 19.07
N ALA A 59 14.54 -4.85 18.54
CA ALA A 59 13.44 -3.93 18.33
C ALA A 59 12.81 -3.54 19.67
N ALA A 60 12.82 -2.25 20.01
CA ALA A 60 12.14 -1.71 21.18
C ALA A 60 10.76 -1.14 20.82
N HIS A 61 10.55 -0.74 19.56
CA HIS A 61 9.28 -0.24 19.05
C HIS A 61 9.08 -0.71 17.64
N LEU A 62 7.86 -1.11 17.32
CA LEU A 62 7.37 -1.36 15.97
C LEU A 62 6.18 -0.45 15.68
N PHE A 63 6.29 0.35 14.62
CA PHE A 63 5.21 1.14 14.05
C PHE A 63 4.89 0.58 12.67
N PHE A 64 3.77 -0.09 12.57
CA PHE A 64 3.29 -0.74 11.35
C PHE A 64 2.10 0.02 10.77
N TYR A 65 2.21 0.38 9.52
CA TYR A 65 1.16 1.00 8.73
C TYR A 65 0.83 0.04 7.58
N GLY A 66 -0.39 -0.52 7.56
CA GLY A 66 -0.67 -1.59 6.63
C GLY A 66 -2.04 -1.57 5.99
N ALA A 67 -2.07 -1.93 4.71
CA ALA A 67 -3.30 -2.28 4.01
C ALA A 67 -4.00 -3.43 4.74
N GLY A 68 -5.33 -3.40 4.80
CA GLY A 68 -6.14 -4.39 5.51
C GLY A 68 -6.23 -4.17 7.02
N CYS A 69 -5.64 -3.10 7.57
CA CYS A 69 -5.70 -2.72 8.98
C CYS A 69 -6.81 -1.71 9.29
N GLY A 70 -7.86 -1.65 8.49
CA GLY A 70 -8.97 -0.70 8.70
C GLY A 70 -9.91 -1.05 9.85
N THR A 71 -9.93 -2.30 10.31
CA THR A 71 -10.79 -2.77 11.41
C THR A 71 -9.98 -3.08 12.66
N ASP A 72 -10.60 -2.89 13.84
CA ASP A 72 -9.96 -3.24 15.12
C ASP A 72 -9.63 -4.73 15.20
N ARG A 73 -10.45 -5.59 14.60
CA ARG A 73 -10.19 -7.03 14.51
C ARG A 73 -8.85 -7.33 13.85
N MET A 74 -8.56 -6.69 12.70
CA MET A 74 -7.32 -6.93 11.95
C MET A 74 -6.12 -6.25 12.61
N LYS A 75 -6.30 -5.05 13.18
CA LYS A 75 -5.25 -4.41 13.99
C LYS A 75 -4.84 -5.28 15.19
N ASN A 76 -5.82 -5.81 15.92
CA ASN A 76 -5.55 -6.66 17.08
C ASN A 76 -4.88 -7.98 16.66
N PHE A 77 -5.36 -8.62 15.60
CA PHE A 77 -4.75 -9.83 15.05
C PHE A 77 -3.25 -9.61 14.72
N LEU A 78 -2.91 -8.56 13.94
CA LEU A 78 -1.51 -8.26 13.63
C LEU A 78 -0.71 -7.84 14.86
N THR A 79 -1.30 -7.09 15.78
CA THR A 79 -0.65 -6.71 17.04
C THR A 79 -0.21 -7.93 17.82
N ASP A 80 -1.06 -8.95 17.91
CA ASP A 80 -0.75 -10.19 18.62
C ASP A 80 0.34 -10.99 17.91
N VAL A 81 0.27 -11.11 16.56
CA VAL A 81 1.32 -11.76 15.75
C VAL A 81 2.67 -11.07 15.94
N PHE A 82 2.70 -9.74 15.87
CA PHE A 82 3.95 -8.99 16.02
C PHE A 82 4.49 -8.99 17.46
N LYS A 83 3.65 -8.99 18.50
CA LYS A 83 4.08 -9.16 19.88
C LYS A 83 4.69 -10.55 20.13
N ASP A 84 4.14 -11.57 19.48
CA ASP A 84 4.69 -12.91 19.53
C ASP A 84 6.05 -13.00 18.86
N TYR A 85 6.29 -12.25 17.80
CA TYR A 85 7.53 -12.27 17.03
C TYR A 85 8.60 -11.33 17.58
N PHE A 86 8.24 -10.08 17.88
CA PHE A 86 9.13 -9.04 18.42
C PHE A 86 8.94 -8.91 19.95
N LYS A 87 9.43 -9.90 20.70
CA LYS A 87 9.17 -10.05 22.14
C LYS A 87 9.48 -8.83 23.01
N ASN A 88 10.44 -8.00 22.59
CA ASN A 88 10.91 -6.84 23.34
C ASN A 88 10.29 -5.52 22.83
N ALA A 89 9.47 -5.56 21.79
CA ALA A 89 8.95 -4.36 21.16
C ALA A 89 7.58 -3.95 21.71
N SER A 90 7.38 -2.65 21.89
CA SER A 90 6.03 -2.09 21.90
C SER A 90 5.51 -2.03 20.46
N VAL A 91 4.34 -2.61 20.21
CA VAL A 91 3.77 -2.75 18.86
C VAL A 91 2.60 -1.79 18.69
N ASN A 92 2.64 -1.02 17.60
CA ASN A 92 1.56 -0.13 17.18
C ASN A 92 1.19 -0.46 15.74
N VAL A 93 -0.05 -0.82 15.48
CA VAL A 93 -0.59 -1.16 14.16
C VAL A 93 -1.63 -0.14 13.75
N TYR A 94 -1.42 0.44 12.59
CA TYR A 94 -2.30 1.44 11.97
C TYR A 94 -2.68 0.99 10.56
N GLU A 95 -3.75 1.55 10.05
CA GLU A 95 -4.07 1.52 8.62
C GLU A 95 -3.01 2.30 7.83
N ASP A 96 -2.69 1.86 6.61
CA ASP A 96 -1.69 2.46 5.73
C ASP A 96 -1.90 3.96 5.48
N THR A 97 -3.15 4.42 5.44
CA THR A 97 -3.51 5.83 5.29
C THR A 97 -2.89 6.73 6.37
N TYR A 98 -2.69 6.21 7.59
CA TYR A 98 -2.01 6.98 8.64
C TYR A 98 -0.53 7.27 8.33
N ALA A 99 0.15 6.42 7.56
CA ALA A 99 1.51 6.73 7.11
C ALA A 99 1.53 8.00 6.26
N ALA A 100 0.58 8.11 5.31
CA ALA A 100 0.44 9.30 4.47
C ALA A 100 0.11 10.54 5.32
N VAL A 101 -0.81 10.43 6.28
CA VAL A 101 -1.15 11.53 7.20
C VAL A 101 0.08 12.02 7.95
N PHE A 102 0.80 11.13 8.63
CA PHE A 102 1.94 11.51 9.47
C PHE A 102 3.15 11.99 8.66
N ALA A 103 3.27 11.57 7.39
CA ALA A 103 4.33 12.05 6.50
C ALA A 103 4.05 13.47 5.93
N THR A 104 2.78 13.86 5.81
CA THR A 104 2.40 15.07 5.07
C THR A 104 1.74 16.15 5.94
N THR A 105 1.28 15.79 7.15
CA THR A 105 0.51 16.68 8.02
C THR A 105 1.29 16.99 9.29
N PRO A 106 1.45 18.26 9.65
CA PRO A 106 2.03 18.63 10.94
C PRO A 106 1.22 18.06 12.11
N LYS A 107 1.90 17.80 13.23
CA LYS A 107 1.28 17.23 14.42
C LYS A 107 0.11 18.09 14.90
N ASN A 108 -1.02 17.46 15.19
CA ASN A 108 -2.25 18.06 15.71
C ASN A 108 -2.91 19.08 14.75
N GLN A 109 -2.65 19.02 13.46
CA GLN A 109 -3.33 19.83 12.46
C GLN A 109 -4.36 19.01 11.70
N GLU A 110 -5.46 19.66 11.38
CA GLU A 110 -6.49 19.10 10.50
C GLU A 110 -6.00 19.06 9.06
N ALA A 111 -6.36 18.02 8.33
CA ALA A 111 -6.00 17.86 6.92
C ALA A 111 -6.97 16.98 6.15
N ILE A 112 -7.08 17.22 4.86
CA ILE A 112 -7.60 16.24 3.89
C ILE A 112 -6.38 15.56 3.25
N VAL A 113 -6.29 14.25 3.39
CA VAL A 113 -5.19 13.46 2.85
C VAL A 113 -5.71 12.57 1.75
N CYS A 114 -5.12 12.71 0.55
CA CYS A 114 -5.47 11.91 -0.63
C CYS A 114 -4.29 11.01 -1.01
N ILE A 115 -4.56 9.74 -1.16
CA ILE A 115 -3.64 8.76 -1.76
C ILE A 115 -4.09 8.54 -3.20
N LEU A 116 -3.18 8.81 -4.14
CA LEU A 116 -3.41 8.68 -5.58
C LEU A 116 -2.34 7.72 -6.14
N GLY A 117 -2.67 6.44 -6.16
CA GLY A 117 -1.81 5.37 -6.64
C GLY A 117 -2.52 4.49 -7.66
N THR A 118 -2.29 3.19 -7.64
CA THR A 118 -3.06 2.20 -8.41
C THR A 118 -4.55 2.28 -8.08
N GLY A 119 -4.89 2.42 -6.79
CA GLY A 119 -6.20 2.83 -6.28
C GLY A 119 -6.19 4.29 -5.82
N SER A 120 -7.30 4.79 -5.26
CA SER A 120 -7.36 6.10 -4.65
C SER A 120 -8.18 6.11 -3.38
N ASN A 121 -7.75 6.96 -2.43
CA ASN A 121 -8.45 7.17 -1.17
C ASN A 121 -8.38 8.65 -0.80
N CYS A 122 -9.44 9.16 -0.18
CA CYS A 122 -9.47 10.52 0.37
C CYS A 122 -10.07 10.46 1.77
N SER A 123 -9.33 10.94 2.75
CA SER A 123 -9.69 10.88 4.16
C SER A 123 -9.51 12.24 4.82
N TYR A 124 -10.32 12.52 5.83
CA TYR A 124 -10.19 13.69 6.69
C TYR A 124 -9.51 13.30 8.01
N PHE A 125 -8.46 13.98 8.37
CA PHE A 125 -7.78 13.88 9.65
C PHE A 125 -8.09 15.09 10.50
N ASP A 126 -8.63 14.92 11.71
CA ASP A 126 -9.04 16.00 12.62
C ASP A 126 -7.92 16.48 13.55
N GLY A 127 -6.69 16.09 13.27
CA GLY A 127 -5.53 16.33 14.12
C GLY A 127 -5.23 15.17 15.10
N HIS A 128 -6.15 14.23 15.26
CA HIS A 128 -6.03 13.09 16.18
C HIS A 128 -6.49 11.77 15.56
N VAL A 129 -7.61 11.77 14.86
CA VAL A 129 -8.23 10.57 14.28
C VAL A 129 -8.51 10.77 12.80
N LEU A 130 -8.31 9.70 12.05
CA LEU A 130 -8.63 9.65 10.62
C LEU A 130 -10.09 9.25 10.42
N HIS A 131 -10.81 10.03 9.63
CA HIS A 131 -12.20 9.81 9.29
C HIS A 131 -12.35 9.51 7.81
N GLN A 132 -12.79 8.30 7.50
CA GLN A 132 -13.18 7.89 6.14
C GLN A 132 -14.71 7.93 6.04
N LYS A 133 -15.26 9.06 5.60
CA LYS A 133 -16.72 9.20 5.42
C LYS A 133 -17.24 8.48 4.18
N VAL A 134 -16.38 8.27 3.19
CA VAL A 134 -16.69 7.51 1.97
C VAL A 134 -15.93 6.20 2.05
N GLN A 135 -16.66 5.11 2.16
CA GLN A 135 -16.05 3.78 2.21
C GLN A 135 -15.48 3.42 0.84
N SER A 136 -14.22 2.99 0.79
CA SER A 136 -13.62 2.48 -0.43
C SER A 136 -14.18 1.10 -0.77
N LEU A 137 -14.72 0.96 -1.97
CA LEU A 137 -15.22 -0.31 -2.51
C LEU A 137 -14.29 -0.88 -3.59
N GLY A 138 -13.11 -0.29 -3.76
CA GLY A 138 -12.10 -0.72 -4.71
C GLY A 138 -12.35 -0.28 -6.15
N TYR A 139 -11.41 -0.65 -7.02
CA TYR A 139 -11.26 -0.09 -8.36
C TYR A 139 -12.40 -0.42 -9.35
N ILE A 140 -13.20 -1.43 -9.10
CA ILE A 140 -14.33 -1.77 -10.00
C ILE A 140 -15.45 -0.75 -9.86
N ALA A 141 -15.77 -0.37 -8.62
CA ALA A 141 -16.90 0.49 -8.30
C ALA A 141 -16.50 1.94 -7.99
N MET A 142 -15.27 2.15 -7.53
CA MET A 142 -14.76 3.44 -7.04
C MET A 142 -13.34 3.70 -7.54
N ASP A 143 -12.51 4.40 -6.74
CA ASP A 143 -11.13 4.77 -7.06
C ASP A 143 -11.02 5.72 -8.27
N ASP A 144 -11.93 6.67 -8.39
CA ASP A 144 -12.06 7.54 -9.57
C ASP A 144 -10.84 8.45 -9.84
N CYS A 145 -10.02 8.71 -8.83
CA CYS A 145 -8.80 9.52 -8.96
C CYS A 145 -7.53 8.66 -9.02
N SER A 146 -7.64 7.39 -9.38
CA SER A 146 -6.53 6.43 -9.37
C SER A 146 -5.90 6.22 -10.75
N GLY A 147 -4.65 5.70 -10.75
CA GLY A 147 -3.96 5.31 -11.98
C GLY A 147 -4.76 4.30 -12.80
N ASN A 148 -5.39 3.29 -12.16
CA ASN A 148 -6.22 2.34 -12.90
C ASN A 148 -7.42 3.01 -13.62
N ARG A 149 -8.01 4.04 -13.02
CA ARG A 149 -9.11 4.78 -13.63
C ARG A 149 -8.62 5.60 -14.82
N PHE A 150 -7.50 6.30 -14.67
CA PHE A 150 -6.90 7.06 -15.76
C PHE A 150 -6.45 6.15 -16.90
N GLY A 151 -5.76 5.04 -16.62
CA GLY A 151 -5.38 4.07 -17.64
C GLY A 151 -6.57 3.49 -18.40
N ARG A 152 -7.66 3.17 -17.69
CA ARG A 152 -8.92 2.77 -18.34
C ARG A 152 -9.45 3.86 -19.28
N HIS A 153 -9.38 5.13 -18.89
CA HIS A 153 -9.80 6.23 -19.75
C HIS A 153 -8.89 6.40 -20.96
N LEU A 154 -7.56 6.25 -20.80
CA LEU A 154 -6.62 6.31 -21.92
C LEU A 154 -6.87 5.19 -22.94
N LEU A 155 -6.98 3.92 -22.48
CA LEU A 155 -7.34 2.80 -23.36
C LEU A 155 -8.66 3.02 -24.08
N ARG A 156 -9.70 3.47 -23.39
CA ARG A 156 -10.98 3.78 -24.01
C ARG A 156 -10.88 4.92 -25.02
N GLY A 157 -10.10 5.97 -24.69
CA GLY A 157 -9.84 7.07 -25.61
C GLY A 157 -9.18 6.60 -26.91
N TYR A 158 -8.18 5.72 -26.79
CA TYR A 158 -7.50 5.11 -27.90
C TYR A 158 -8.46 4.25 -28.78
N TYR A 159 -9.07 3.21 -28.21
CA TYR A 159 -9.90 2.28 -28.97
C TYR A 159 -11.21 2.88 -29.52
N PHE A 160 -11.71 3.94 -28.91
CA PHE A 160 -12.87 4.69 -29.46
C PHE A 160 -12.46 5.81 -30.42
N ASN A 161 -11.18 5.90 -30.82
CA ASN A 161 -10.65 6.95 -31.70
C ASN A 161 -10.95 8.37 -31.20
N LYS A 162 -10.92 8.57 -29.89
CA LYS A 162 -11.15 9.86 -29.22
C LYS A 162 -9.84 10.54 -28.81
N MET A 163 -8.72 9.82 -28.90
CA MET A 163 -7.41 10.36 -28.64
C MET A 163 -6.94 11.19 -29.85
N PRO A 164 -6.34 12.38 -29.65
CA PRO A 164 -5.70 13.12 -30.74
C PRO A 164 -4.68 12.25 -31.48
N ALA A 165 -4.62 12.35 -32.83
CA ALA A 165 -3.82 11.44 -33.65
C ALA A 165 -2.33 11.42 -33.30
N ASN A 166 -1.76 12.57 -32.95
CA ASN A 166 -0.37 12.66 -32.52
C ASN A 166 -0.12 11.93 -31.20
N LEU A 167 -1.07 11.97 -30.25
CA LEU A 167 -0.97 11.25 -28.98
C LEU A 167 -1.21 9.74 -29.16
N ALA A 168 -2.11 9.34 -30.08
CA ALA A 168 -2.33 7.93 -30.38
C ALA A 168 -1.07 7.26 -30.91
N VAL A 169 -0.32 7.93 -31.78
CA VAL A 169 0.98 7.43 -32.30
C VAL A 169 2.02 7.28 -31.18
N GLU A 170 2.10 8.22 -30.25
CA GLU A 170 3.03 8.09 -29.11
C GLU A 170 2.57 6.99 -28.13
N PHE A 171 1.26 6.86 -27.92
CA PHE A 171 0.66 5.82 -27.08
C PHE A 171 0.98 4.40 -27.61
N GLU A 172 0.89 4.18 -28.94
CA GLU A 172 1.25 2.92 -29.59
C GLU A 172 2.76 2.58 -29.48
N LYS A 173 3.62 3.58 -29.40
CA LYS A 173 5.07 3.36 -29.20
C LYS A 173 5.41 2.96 -27.78
N GLU A 174 4.70 3.50 -26.80
CA GLU A 174 4.97 3.32 -25.39
C GLU A 174 4.31 2.05 -24.83
N PHE A 175 3.12 1.70 -25.34
CA PHE A 175 2.30 0.63 -24.80
C PHE A 175 1.93 -0.42 -25.85
N ASP A 176 1.93 -1.69 -25.43
CA ASP A 176 1.36 -2.77 -26.24
C ASP A 176 -0.19 -2.66 -26.21
N VAL A 177 -0.73 -2.17 -27.29
CA VAL A 177 -2.16 -1.95 -27.48
C VAL A 177 -2.83 -3.04 -28.33
N GLU A 178 -2.15 -4.17 -28.58
CA GLU A 178 -2.76 -5.31 -29.23
C GLU A 178 -3.97 -5.83 -28.44
N PRO A 179 -5.16 -5.98 -29.05
CA PRO A 179 -6.37 -6.35 -28.33
C PRO A 179 -6.26 -7.63 -27.50
N ASP A 180 -5.55 -8.63 -28.01
CA ASP A 180 -5.40 -9.92 -27.33
C ASP A 180 -4.44 -9.80 -26.14
N ALA A 181 -3.35 -9.03 -26.25
CA ALA A 181 -2.44 -8.74 -25.15
C ALA A 181 -3.15 -7.96 -24.03
N VAL A 182 -3.92 -6.95 -24.38
CA VAL A 182 -4.73 -6.17 -23.43
C VAL A 182 -5.73 -7.05 -22.71
N LYS A 183 -6.49 -7.90 -23.44
CA LYS A 183 -7.46 -8.84 -22.82
C LYS A 183 -6.80 -9.87 -21.92
N GLU A 184 -5.64 -10.38 -22.30
CA GLU A 184 -4.88 -11.31 -21.48
C GLU A 184 -4.51 -10.69 -20.12
N ASN A 185 -3.98 -9.46 -20.12
CA ASN A 185 -3.62 -8.73 -18.92
C ASN A 185 -4.84 -8.38 -18.05
N LEU A 186 -5.99 -8.06 -18.67
CA LEU A 186 -7.20 -7.66 -17.94
C LEU A 186 -7.99 -8.84 -17.36
N TYR A 187 -8.01 -10.00 -18.05
CA TYR A 187 -8.94 -11.08 -17.72
C TYR A 187 -8.30 -12.41 -17.35
N LYS A 188 -7.00 -12.59 -17.65
CA LYS A 188 -6.32 -13.87 -17.38
C LYS A 188 -5.17 -13.75 -16.39
N LYS A 189 -4.52 -12.58 -16.31
CA LYS A 189 -3.42 -12.34 -15.35
C LYS A 189 -3.94 -11.74 -14.05
N PRO A 190 -3.22 -11.93 -12.93
CA PRO A 190 -3.55 -11.28 -11.67
C PRO A 190 -3.33 -9.77 -11.73
N ASN A 191 -4.01 -9.03 -10.84
CA ASN A 191 -3.85 -7.58 -10.65
C ASN A 191 -4.14 -6.70 -11.88
N PRO A 192 -5.30 -6.84 -12.54
CA PRO A 192 -5.66 -6.02 -13.71
C PRO A 192 -5.71 -4.52 -13.41
N ASN A 193 -5.97 -4.14 -12.16
CA ASN A 193 -5.92 -2.75 -11.70
C ASN A 193 -4.49 -2.18 -11.75
N ALA A 194 -3.48 -2.96 -11.38
CA ALA A 194 -2.09 -2.55 -11.50
C ALA A 194 -1.68 -2.41 -12.98
N TYR A 195 -2.10 -3.34 -13.84
CA TYR A 195 -1.89 -3.23 -15.28
C TYR A 195 -2.52 -1.97 -15.86
N LEU A 196 -3.78 -1.67 -15.52
CA LEU A 196 -4.42 -0.43 -15.95
C LEU A 196 -3.67 0.83 -15.50
N ALA A 197 -3.07 0.79 -14.32
CA ALA A 197 -2.32 1.92 -13.77
C ALA A 197 -0.93 2.11 -14.41
N THR A 198 -0.50 1.25 -15.35
CA THR A 198 0.74 1.45 -16.10
C THR A 198 0.58 2.40 -17.29
N TYR A 199 -0.65 2.63 -17.75
CA TYR A 199 -0.97 3.61 -18.78
C TYR A 199 -1.01 5.00 -18.19
#